data_5d405588e26f6103ea9cfbcfcbc04928
#
_entry.id   5d405588e26f6103ea9cfbcfcbc04928
#
_cell.length_a   1.000
_cell.length_b   1.000
_cell.length_c   1.000
_cell.angle_alpha   90.00
_cell.angle_beta   90.00
_cell.angle_gamma   90.00
#
_symmetry.space_group_name_H-M   'P 1'
#
loop_
_entity.id
_entity.type
_entity.pdbx_description
1 polymer ?
#
loop_
_entity_poly.entity_id
_entity_poly.type
_entity_poly.pdbx_seq_one_letter_code
_entity_poly.pdbx_strand_id
1 'polypeptide(L)'
;VARRKLAAYRAIARKAGKVWLEHGALEYKECVADDVKPGKYTSFPQSVKLKANEIVVFSWILYKSRRQRDRVNAKVMQDPRLAAMMNPKNMPFDGKRMFWGGFKTLVDM
;
A
#
# COMPACT_ATOMS: atom_id res chain seq x y z
N VAL A 1 8.88 4.80 3.45
CA VAL A 1 8.47 6.22 3.50
C VAL A 1 9.39 6.98 4.44
N ALA A 2 9.94 8.10 4.00
CA ALA A 2 10.70 8.97 4.89
C ALA A 2 9.78 9.49 6.00
N ARG A 3 10.27 9.46 7.26
CA ARG A 3 9.44 9.87 8.41
C ARG A 3 8.87 11.29 8.25
N ARG A 4 9.66 12.21 7.70
CA ARG A 4 9.21 13.60 7.44
C ARG A 4 8.11 13.70 6.39
N LYS A 5 7.92 12.67 5.57
CA LYS A 5 6.91 12.62 4.50
C LYS A 5 5.67 11.80 4.86
N LEU A 6 5.59 11.32 6.10
CA LEU A 6 4.51 10.42 6.50
C LEU A 6 3.14 11.10 6.40
N ALA A 7 3.03 12.38 6.74
CA ALA A 7 1.77 13.12 6.61
C ALA A 7 1.34 13.24 5.14
N ALA A 8 2.28 13.51 4.24
CA ALA A 8 2.00 13.56 2.80
C ALA A 8 1.57 12.20 2.26
N TYR A 9 2.23 11.12 2.71
CA TYR A 9 1.86 9.75 2.37
C TYR A 9 0.44 9.43 2.83
N ARG A 10 0.11 9.77 4.07
CA ARG A 10 -1.23 9.55 4.63
C ARG A 10 -2.31 10.22 3.80
N ALA A 11 -2.08 11.45 3.36
CA ALA A 11 -3.04 12.20 2.55
C ALA A 11 -3.29 11.51 1.20
N ILE A 12 -2.23 11.06 0.54
CA ILE A 12 -2.31 10.32 -0.73
C ILE A 12 -3.02 8.97 -0.52
N ALA A 13 -2.66 8.24 0.53
CA ALA A 13 -3.24 6.94 0.84
C ALA A 13 -4.75 7.04 1.10
N ARG A 14 -5.20 8.09 1.79
CA ARG A 14 -6.63 8.32 2.01
C ARG A 14 -7.38 8.54 0.71
N LYS A 15 -6.83 9.33 -0.20
CA LYS A 15 -7.44 9.57 -1.52
C LYS A 15 -7.48 8.29 -2.33
N ALA A 16 -6.37 7.54 -2.35
CA ALA A 16 -6.30 6.26 -3.05
C ALA A 16 -7.31 5.26 -2.49
N GLY A 17 -7.41 5.16 -1.17
CA GLY A 17 -8.37 4.27 -0.51
C GLY A 17 -9.82 4.54 -0.92
N LYS A 18 -10.19 5.81 -1.02
CA LYS A 18 -11.54 6.19 -1.50
C LYS A 18 -11.79 5.68 -2.92
N VAL A 19 -10.81 5.79 -3.80
CA VAL A 19 -10.93 5.30 -5.18
C VAL A 19 -11.16 3.79 -5.19
N TRP A 20 -10.36 3.02 -4.44
CA TRP A 20 -10.54 1.58 -4.36
C TRP A 20 -11.91 1.18 -3.81
N LEU A 21 -12.34 1.80 -2.72
CA LEU A 21 -13.64 1.50 -2.11
C LEU A 21 -14.80 1.86 -3.04
N GLU A 22 -14.73 2.98 -3.73
CA GLU A 22 -15.77 3.38 -4.70
C GLU A 22 -15.89 2.39 -5.86
N HIS A 23 -14.78 1.78 -6.28
CA HIS A 23 -14.79 0.77 -7.35
C HIS A 23 -15.12 -0.64 -6.86
N GLY A 24 -15.35 -0.84 -5.57
CA GLY A 24 -15.90 -2.07 -5.03
C GLY A 24 -15.02 -2.87 -4.09
N ALA A 25 -13.82 -2.41 -3.74
CA ALA A 25 -13.03 -3.07 -2.71
C ALA A 25 -13.80 -3.07 -1.38
N LEU A 26 -13.67 -4.15 -0.60
CA LEU A 26 -14.39 -4.30 0.67
C LEU A 26 -13.71 -3.54 1.80
N GLU A 27 -12.39 -3.58 1.84
CA GLU A 27 -11.59 -2.87 2.84
C GLU A 27 -10.31 -2.35 2.22
N TYR A 28 -9.80 -1.26 2.77
CA TYR A 28 -8.53 -0.67 2.41
C TYR A 28 -7.84 -0.23 3.70
N LYS A 29 -6.66 -0.80 4.00
CA LYS A 29 -5.91 -0.51 5.22
C LYS A 29 -4.48 -0.11 4.88
N GLU A 30 -4.04 0.98 5.48
CA GLU A 30 -2.65 1.41 5.46
C GLU A 30 -2.16 1.46 6.89
N CYS A 31 -1.11 0.70 7.20
CA CYS A 31 -0.59 0.58 8.56
C CYS A 31 0.87 1.03 8.58
N VAL A 32 1.22 1.84 9.57
CA VAL A 32 2.58 2.29 9.78
C VAL A 32 3.24 1.43 10.86
N ALA A 33 4.53 1.13 10.70
CA ALA A 33 5.27 0.34 11.68
C ALA A 33 5.19 0.95 13.06
N ASP A 34 4.87 0.13 14.06
CA ASP A 34 4.78 0.47 15.47
C ASP A 34 5.84 -0.30 16.26
N ASP A 35 5.77 -1.62 16.23
CA ASP A 35 6.75 -2.50 16.86
C ASP A 35 7.31 -3.46 15.80
N VAL A 36 8.22 -2.94 14.98
CA VAL A 36 8.85 -3.68 13.89
C VAL A 36 10.35 -3.50 13.96
N LYS A 37 11.07 -4.61 14.15
CA LYS A 37 12.54 -4.63 14.34
C LYS A 37 13.21 -5.48 13.26
N PRO A 38 14.49 -5.21 12.94
CA PRO A 38 15.28 -6.10 12.10
C PRO A 38 15.37 -7.49 12.72
N GLY A 39 15.39 -8.51 11.89
CA GLY A 39 15.54 -9.90 12.33
C GLY A 39 16.89 -10.49 11.94
N LYS A 40 17.18 -11.70 12.43
CA LYS A 40 18.41 -12.40 12.15
C LYS A 40 18.52 -12.80 10.66
N TYR A 41 17.44 -13.33 10.10
CA TYR A 41 17.41 -13.81 8.72
C TYR A 41 16.77 -12.82 7.78
N THR A 42 15.58 -12.35 8.16
CA THR A 42 14.85 -11.33 7.42
C THR A 42 13.87 -10.62 8.34
N SER A 43 13.27 -9.54 7.85
CA SER A 43 12.28 -8.75 8.58
C SER A 43 11.63 -7.78 7.62
N PHE A 44 10.61 -7.08 8.07
CA PHE A 44 10.00 -6.02 7.25
C PHE A 44 11.03 -4.95 6.84
N PRO A 45 11.85 -4.40 7.77
CA PRO A 45 12.86 -3.43 7.36
C PRO A 45 13.86 -3.97 6.34
N GLN A 46 14.33 -5.20 6.52
CA GLN A 46 15.31 -5.81 5.62
C GLN A 46 14.72 -6.05 4.21
N SER A 47 13.44 -6.42 4.13
CA SER A 47 12.79 -6.73 2.87
C SER A 47 12.67 -5.52 1.94
N VAL A 48 12.64 -4.31 2.48
CA VAL A 48 12.53 -3.06 1.71
C VAL A 48 13.80 -2.22 1.78
N LYS A 49 14.90 -2.77 2.32
CA LYS A 49 16.17 -2.05 2.47
C LYS A 49 15.97 -0.70 3.14
N LEU A 50 15.32 -0.72 4.28
CA LEU A 50 14.90 0.48 5.00
C LEU A 50 16.10 1.33 5.41
N LYS A 51 16.03 2.63 5.12
CA LYS A 51 17.04 3.60 5.54
C LYS A 51 16.73 4.13 6.94
N ALA A 52 17.74 4.72 7.60
CA ALA A 52 17.62 5.16 9.00
C ALA A 52 16.52 6.19 9.24
N ASN A 53 16.23 7.04 8.25
CA ASN A 53 15.22 8.09 8.35
C ASN A 53 13.85 7.68 7.82
N GLU A 54 13.67 6.39 7.55
CA GLU A 54 12.44 5.85 6.97
C GLU A 54 11.66 5.00 7.95
N ILE A 55 10.38 4.82 7.64
CA ILE A 55 9.49 3.95 8.39
C ILE A 55 8.77 3.02 7.41
N VAL A 56 8.57 1.76 7.82
CA VAL A 56 7.87 0.76 6.99
C VAL A 56 6.38 1.02 7.04
N VAL A 57 5.74 0.92 5.90
CA VAL A 57 4.28 0.93 5.78
C VAL A 57 3.86 -0.42 5.22
N PHE A 58 2.84 -1.00 5.82
CA PHE A 58 2.21 -2.26 5.41
C PHE A 58 0.75 -2.01 5.12
N SER A 59 0.29 -2.45 3.95
CA SER A 59 -1.10 -2.21 3.56
C SER A 59 -1.71 -3.44 2.94
N TRP A 60 -3.05 -3.53 3.02
CA TRP A 60 -3.78 -4.55 2.28
C TRP A 60 -5.12 -3.99 1.82
N ILE A 61 -5.63 -4.63 0.78
CA ILE A 61 -6.95 -4.36 0.24
C ILE A 61 -7.70 -5.67 0.20
N LEU A 62 -8.89 -5.70 0.77
CA LEU A 62 -9.73 -6.89 0.78
C LEU A 62 -10.74 -6.84 -0.35
N TYR A 63 -10.87 -7.94 -1.06
CA TYR A 63 -11.82 -8.11 -2.15
C TYR A 63 -12.71 -9.32 -1.87
N LYS A 64 -13.88 -9.34 -2.51
CA LYS A 64 -14.82 -10.46 -2.39
C LYS A 64 -14.25 -11.75 -2.99
N SER A 65 -13.51 -11.63 -4.10
CA SER A 65 -12.94 -12.74 -4.86
C SER A 65 -11.79 -12.25 -5.72
N ARG A 66 -11.00 -13.17 -6.27
CA ARG A 66 -9.95 -12.81 -7.24
C ARG A 66 -10.54 -12.12 -8.48
N ARG A 67 -11.69 -12.59 -8.96
CA ARG A 67 -12.37 -11.99 -10.11
C ARG A 67 -12.77 -10.53 -9.80
N GLN A 68 -13.32 -10.29 -8.61
CA GLN A 68 -13.66 -8.94 -8.18
C GLN A 68 -12.40 -8.07 -8.07
N ARG A 69 -11.33 -8.60 -7.47
CA ARG A 69 -10.06 -7.90 -7.38
C ARG A 69 -9.57 -7.43 -8.74
N ASP A 70 -9.54 -8.32 -9.73
CA ASP A 70 -9.06 -8.01 -11.06
C ASP A 70 -9.93 -6.93 -11.72
N ARG A 71 -11.24 -6.99 -11.53
CA ARG A 71 -12.20 -6.02 -12.06
C ARG A 71 -12.03 -4.65 -11.38
N VAL A 72 -11.93 -4.63 -10.06
CA VAL A 72 -11.73 -3.39 -9.28
C VAL A 72 -10.41 -2.74 -9.65
N ASN A 73 -9.32 -3.50 -9.68
CA ASN A 73 -8.01 -2.97 -10.02
C ASN A 73 -7.97 -2.40 -11.45
N ALA A 74 -8.64 -3.05 -12.41
CA ALA A 74 -8.72 -2.52 -13.77
C ALA A 74 -9.43 -1.16 -13.82
N LYS A 75 -10.52 -1.00 -13.07
CA LYS A 75 -11.24 0.28 -12.97
C LYS A 75 -10.40 1.35 -12.28
N VAL A 76 -9.72 0.98 -11.20
CA VAL A 76 -8.87 1.90 -10.44
C VAL A 76 -7.72 2.41 -11.31
N MET A 77 -7.09 1.53 -12.09
CA MET A 77 -5.98 1.93 -12.97
C MET A 77 -6.42 2.86 -14.09
N GLN A 78 -7.69 2.88 -14.44
CA GLN A 78 -8.27 3.78 -15.44
C GLN A 78 -8.85 5.05 -14.82
N ASP A 79 -8.89 5.15 -13.50
CA ASP A 79 -9.46 6.31 -12.81
C ASP A 79 -8.50 7.51 -12.88
N PRO A 80 -8.95 8.67 -13.42
CA PRO A 80 -8.09 9.84 -13.53
C PRO A 80 -7.53 10.34 -12.19
N ARG A 81 -8.27 10.12 -11.10
CA ARG A 81 -7.82 10.53 -9.76
C ARG A 81 -6.57 9.78 -9.34
N LEU A 82 -6.49 8.48 -9.64
CA LEU A 82 -5.30 7.70 -9.34
C LEU A 82 -4.11 8.16 -10.18
N ALA A 83 -4.32 8.34 -11.49
CA ALA A 83 -3.26 8.80 -12.38
C ALA A 83 -2.67 10.13 -11.92
N ALA A 84 -3.50 11.06 -11.43
CA ALA A 84 -3.05 12.33 -10.90
C ALA A 84 -2.19 12.19 -9.64
N MET A 85 -2.44 11.16 -8.83
CA MET A 85 -1.69 10.88 -7.60
C MET A 85 -0.38 10.12 -7.83
N MET A 86 -0.23 9.44 -8.97
CA MET A 86 0.90 8.54 -9.25
C MET A 86 2.06 9.23 -9.98
N ASN A 87 2.19 10.54 -9.85
CA ASN A 87 3.33 11.27 -10.41
C ASN A 87 4.62 10.91 -9.66
N PRO A 88 5.62 10.28 -10.30
CA PRO A 88 6.85 9.86 -9.62
C PRO A 88 7.58 11.00 -8.91
N LYS A 89 7.48 12.22 -9.41
CA LYS A 89 8.12 13.40 -8.81
C LYS A 89 7.53 13.77 -7.45
N ASN A 90 6.27 13.41 -7.21
CA ASN A 90 5.53 13.79 -6.00
C ASN A 90 5.26 12.61 -5.07
N MET A 91 5.75 11.42 -5.38
CA MET A 91 5.55 10.24 -4.53
C MET A 91 6.41 10.34 -3.27
N PRO A 92 5.80 10.21 -2.07
CA PRO A 92 6.53 10.31 -0.81
C PRO A 92 7.26 9.03 -0.42
N PHE A 93 7.47 8.12 -1.34
CA PHE A 93 8.19 6.87 -1.13
C PHE A 93 8.89 6.41 -2.40
N ASP A 94 9.86 5.50 -2.24
CA ASP A 94 10.61 4.91 -3.35
C ASP A 94 9.87 3.68 -3.89
N GLY A 95 9.24 3.83 -5.06
CA GLY A 95 8.47 2.76 -5.70
C GLY A 95 9.30 1.53 -6.07
N LYS A 96 10.62 1.66 -6.18
CA LYS A 96 11.52 0.54 -6.50
C LYS A 96 11.67 -0.42 -5.31
N ARG A 97 11.38 0.04 -4.10
CA ARG A 97 11.45 -0.77 -2.89
C ARG A 97 10.08 -1.20 -2.37
N MET A 98 9.04 -0.93 -3.14
CA MET A 98 7.69 -1.42 -2.89
C MET A 98 7.49 -2.75 -3.60
N PHE A 99 6.81 -3.68 -2.94
CA PHE A 99 6.40 -4.93 -3.58
C PHE A 99 5.00 -5.31 -3.12
N TRP A 100 4.33 -6.13 -3.92
CA TRP A 100 2.96 -6.55 -3.64
C TRP A 100 2.70 -7.93 -4.21
N GLY A 101 1.60 -8.53 -3.79
CA GLY A 101 1.13 -9.79 -4.32
C GLY A 101 -0.31 -10.05 -3.94
N GLY A 102 -0.94 -10.96 -4.65
CA GLY A 102 -2.29 -11.41 -4.34
C GLY A 102 -2.23 -12.61 -3.40
N PHE A 103 -3.06 -12.57 -2.36
CA PHE A 103 -3.14 -13.64 -1.37
C PHE A 103 -4.58 -14.13 -1.26
N LYS A 104 -4.73 -15.42 -1.03
CA LYS A 104 -6.03 -16.05 -0.80
C LYS A 104 -6.14 -16.40 0.67
N THR A 105 -7.28 -16.08 1.29
CA THR A 105 -7.54 -16.46 2.68
C THR A 105 -7.52 -17.99 2.81
N LEU A 106 -6.68 -18.49 3.70
CA LEU A 106 -6.58 -19.91 4.01
C LEU A 106 -7.44 -20.27 5.22
N VAL A 107 -7.43 -19.41 6.23
CA VAL A 107 -8.22 -19.57 7.44
C VAL A 107 -8.93 -18.26 7.72
N ASP A 108 -10.24 -18.33 7.87
CA ASP A 108 -11.11 -17.20 8.22
C ASP A 108 -11.94 -17.60 9.44
N MET A 109 -11.56 -17.06 10.59
CA MET A 109 -12.16 -17.44 11.86
C MET A 109 -12.95 -16.32 12.49
#